data_33d2b94b88f4bb829daae77022529974
#
_entry.id   33d2b94b88f4bb829daae77022529974
#
_cell.length_a   1.000
_cell.length_b   1.000
_cell.length_c   1.000
_cell.angle_alpha   90.00
_cell.angle_beta   90.00
_cell.angle_gamma   90.00
#
_symmetry.space_group_name_H-M   'P 1'
#
loop_
_entity.id
_entity.type
_entity.pdbx_description
1 polymer ?
#
loop_
_entity_poly.entity_id
_entity_poly.type
_entity_poly.pdbx_seq_one_letter_code
_entity_poly.pdbx_strand_id
1 'polypeptide(L)'
;MKKLIVLSGVPGSGKSYFSELVKKSTSGHVYIVSSDNLRKQIAGHQQNLDFDSLMWKMFYELPKVYSLDENAIVILDSTNTLSKYRVDPNLELKKYFDQIDLVVFKINKDVLEKQNLDREFPVPIEALTNYYQNFEMPNEKDKSFFDNIYIIDSNDFHKIVYKIVSND
;
A
#
# COMPACT_ATOMS: atom_id res chain seq x y z
N MET A 1 16.20 1.56 -12.35
CA MET A 1 15.18 0.48 -12.34
C MET A 1 13.89 1.01 -11.73
N LYS A 2 12.75 0.83 -12.41
CA LYS A 2 11.43 1.30 -11.94
C LYS A 2 10.75 0.23 -11.10
N LYS A 3 10.39 0.58 -9.89
CA LYS A 3 9.81 -0.36 -8.92
C LYS A 3 8.42 0.08 -8.47
N LEU A 4 7.45 -0.82 -8.48
CA LEU A 4 6.13 -0.64 -7.90
C LEU A 4 6.00 -1.48 -6.63
N ILE A 5 5.58 -0.85 -5.54
CA ILE A 5 5.35 -1.51 -4.26
C ILE A 5 3.85 -1.41 -3.93
N VAL A 6 3.18 -2.54 -3.87
CA VAL A 6 1.77 -2.61 -3.46
C VAL A 6 1.71 -2.95 -1.98
N LEU A 7 1.09 -2.09 -1.18
CA LEU A 7 0.88 -2.35 0.24
C LEU A 7 -0.45 -3.07 0.46
N SER A 8 -0.47 -4.01 1.40
CA SER A 8 -1.65 -4.76 1.80
C SER A 8 -1.72 -4.88 3.32
N GLY A 9 -2.75 -4.33 3.93
CA GLY A 9 -2.94 -4.34 5.37
C GLY A 9 -4.20 -3.59 5.80
N VAL A 10 -4.76 -3.98 6.92
CA VAL A 10 -5.95 -3.31 7.48
C VAL A 10 -5.62 -1.88 7.93
N PRO A 11 -6.62 -1.00 8.13
CA PRO A 11 -6.40 0.32 8.69
C PRO A 11 -5.62 0.25 10.02
N GLY A 12 -4.68 1.15 10.24
CA GLY A 12 -3.85 1.18 11.45
C GLY A 12 -2.67 0.20 11.47
N SER A 13 -2.41 -0.56 10.40
CA SER A 13 -1.31 -1.53 10.34
C SER A 13 0.09 -0.93 10.09
N GLY A 14 0.19 0.39 9.89
CA GLY A 14 1.48 1.07 9.69
C GLY A 14 1.92 1.25 8.24
N LYS A 15 1.03 1.07 7.25
CA LYS A 15 1.34 1.26 5.82
C LYS A 15 1.94 2.63 5.50
N SER A 16 1.28 3.69 5.94
CA SER A 16 1.74 5.06 5.67
C SER A 16 3.07 5.36 6.36
N TYR A 17 3.27 4.86 7.58
CA TYR A 17 4.57 4.93 8.27
C TYR A 17 5.67 4.22 7.46
N PHE A 18 5.39 3.02 6.95
CA PHE A 18 6.31 2.28 6.11
C PHE A 18 6.68 3.05 4.84
N SER A 19 5.69 3.64 4.16
CA SER A 19 5.90 4.44 2.95
C SER A 19 6.85 5.62 3.19
N GLU A 20 6.64 6.34 4.28
CA GLU A 20 7.52 7.44 4.69
C GLU A 20 8.92 6.96 5.09
N LEU A 21 9.02 5.78 5.70
CA LEU A 21 10.31 5.20 6.05
C LEU A 21 11.11 4.80 4.81
N VAL A 22 10.47 4.20 3.80
CA VAL A 22 11.10 3.94 2.49
C VAL A 22 11.61 5.23 1.88
N LYS A 23 10.78 6.27 1.84
CA LYS A 23 11.13 7.58 1.27
C LYS A 23 12.34 8.23 1.95
N LYS A 24 12.47 8.06 3.27
CA LYS A 24 13.61 8.59 4.05
C LYS A 24 14.87 7.73 3.95
N SER A 25 14.74 6.47 3.53
CA SER A 25 15.84 5.50 3.53
C SER A 25 16.59 5.38 2.20
N THR A 26 16.13 6.08 1.17
CA THR A 26 16.79 6.12 -0.14
C THR A 26 16.97 7.55 -0.62
N SER A 27 18.01 7.78 -1.42
CA SER A 27 18.20 9.03 -2.19
C SER A 27 17.41 9.01 -3.52
N GLY A 28 16.77 7.89 -3.86
CA GLY A 28 15.97 7.73 -5.05
C GLY A 28 14.65 8.51 -5.02
N HIS A 29 13.97 8.53 -6.13
CA HIS A 29 12.69 9.23 -6.28
C HIS A 29 11.54 8.34 -5.82
N VAL A 30 10.99 8.60 -4.64
CA VAL A 30 9.88 7.84 -4.06
C VAL A 30 8.57 8.63 -4.19
N TYR A 31 7.61 8.03 -4.90
CA TYR A 31 6.26 8.56 -5.12
C TYR A 31 5.25 7.73 -4.34
N ILE A 32 4.52 8.36 -3.42
CA ILE A 32 3.50 7.69 -2.61
C ILE A 32 2.12 8.06 -3.15
N VAL A 33 1.38 7.06 -3.63
CA VAL A 33 -0.02 7.19 -4.05
C VAL A 33 -0.90 6.62 -2.95
N SER A 34 -1.53 7.50 -2.17
CA SER A 34 -2.38 7.15 -1.03
C SER A 34 -3.85 7.36 -1.37
N SER A 35 -4.67 6.34 -1.20
CA SER A 35 -6.12 6.43 -1.42
C SER A 35 -6.77 7.44 -0.47
N ASP A 36 -6.34 7.51 0.79
CA ASP A 36 -6.85 8.48 1.77
C ASP A 36 -6.51 9.92 1.38
N ASN A 37 -5.28 10.17 0.93
CA ASN A 37 -4.86 11.49 0.49
C ASN A 37 -5.59 11.93 -0.79
N LEU A 38 -5.78 11.03 -1.74
CA LEU A 38 -6.55 11.33 -2.96
C LEU A 38 -8.01 11.63 -2.64
N ARG A 39 -8.65 10.87 -1.75
CA ARG A 39 -10.02 11.20 -1.29
C ARG A 39 -10.08 12.57 -0.65
N LYS A 40 -9.11 12.90 0.21
CA LYS A 40 -9.04 14.23 0.83
C LYS A 40 -8.94 15.34 -0.20
N GLN A 41 -8.12 15.15 -1.24
CA GLN A 41 -7.96 16.13 -2.33
C GLN A 41 -9.22 16.29 -3.18
N ILE A 42 -9.90 15.18 -3.51
CA ILE A 42 -11.04 15.17 -4.43
C ILE A 42 -12.35 15.54 -3.70
N ALA A 43 -12.56 14.98 -2.50
CA ALA A 43 -13.83 15.03 -1.77
C ALA A 43 -13.75 15.83 -0.44
N GLY A 44 -12.60 16.45 -0.16
CA GLY A 44 -12.39 17.29 1.04
C GLY A 44 -12.09 16.52 2.32
N HIS A 45 -12.38 15.22 2.40
CA HIS A 45 -12.12 14.38 3.56
C HIS A 45 -11.78 12.94 3.16
N GLN A 46 -10.82 12.28 3.84
CA GLN A 46 -10.35 10.94 3.51
C GLN A 46 -11.39 9.82 3.69
N GLN A 47 -12.46 10.06 4.44
CA GLN A 47 -13.56 9.10 4.62
C GLN A 47 -14.79 9.45 3.76
N ASN A 48 -14.73 10.48 2.93
CA ASN A 48 -15.80 10.82 2.00
C ASN A 48 -15.68 9.98 0.73
N LEU A 49 -16.68 9.14 0.45
CA LEU A 49 -16.72 8.21 -0.67
C LEU A 49 -17.49 8.71 -1.90
N ASP A 50 -18.00 9.96 -1.88
CA ASP A 50 -18.86 10.49 -2.94
C ASP A 50 -18.22 10.45 -4.33
N PHE A 51 -16.88 10.57 -4.41
CA PHE A 51 -16.11 10.53 -5.65
C PHE A 51 -15.16 9.34 -5.75
N ASP A 52 -15.48 8.22 -5.10
CA ASP A 52 -14.57 7.08 -4.98
C ASP A 52 -14.17 6.48 -6.34
N SER A 53 -15.09 6.46 -7.31
CA SER A 53 -14.78 6.01 -8.66
C SER A 53 -13.69 6.86 -9.34
N LEU A 54 -13.76 8.19 -9.21
CA LEU A 54 -12.73 9.11 -9.72
C LEU A 54 -11.42 8.92 -8.97
N MET A 55 -11.48 8.78 -7.64
CA MET A 55 -10.31 8.54 -6.79
C MET A 55 -9.56 7.28 -7.22
N TRP A 56 -10.25 6.15 -7.40
CA TRP A 56 -9.61 4.90 -7.85
C TRP A 56 -9.03 4.98 -9.25
N LYS A 57 -9.69 5.71 -10.16
CA LYS A 57 -9.12 5.97 -11.47
C LYS A 57 -7.79 6.72 -11.38
N MET A 58 -7.74 7.79 -10.59
CA MET A 58 -6.50 8.54 -10.36
C MET A 58 -5.45 7.69 -9.65
N PHE A 59 -5.84 6.86 -8.69
CA PHE A 59 -4.96 5.97 -7.94
C PHE A 59 -4.16 5.02 -8.85
N TYR A 60 -4.77 4.50 -9.92
CA TYR A 60 -4.11 3.61 -10.86
C TYR A 60 -3.52 4.30 -12.10
N GLU A 61 -3.88 5.56 -12.37
CA GLU A 61 -3.25 6.34 -13.44
C GLU A 61 -1.95 7.03 -13.01
N LEU A 62 -1.88 7.53 -11.78
CA LEU A 62 -0.69 8.21 -11.25
C LEU A 62 0.60 7.37 -11.34
N PRO A 63 0.60 6.06 -11.02
CA PRO A 63 1.78 5.22 -11.19
C PRO A 63 2.33 5.22 -12.61
N LYS A 64 1.47 5.26 -13.63
CA LYS A 64 1.88 5.32 -15.04
C LYS A 64 2.63 6.62 -15.35
N VAL A 65 2.17 7.73 -14.78
CA VAL A 65 2.85 9.04 -14.92
C VAL A 65 4.20 9.02 -14.21
N TYR A 66 4.26 8.51 -12.97
CA TYR A 66 5.51 8.43 -12.21
C TYR A 66 6.53 7.46 -12.82
N SER A 67 6.08 6.45 -13.58
CA SER A 67 6.96 5.53 -14.30
C SER A 67 7.75 6.19 -15.46
N LEU A 68 7.48 7.45 -15.79
CA LEU A 68 8.31 8.23 -16.70
C LEU A 68 9.67 8.57 -16.09
N ASP A 69 9.78 8.52 -14.77
CA ASP A 69 11.07 8.58 -14.08
C ASP A 69 11.72 7.19 -14.07
N GLU A 70 12.86 7.04 -14.72
CA GLU A 70 13.57 5.77 -14.90
C GLU A 70 14.06 5.12 -13.59
N ASN A 71 14.10 5.89 -12.50
CA ASN A 71 14.51 5.44 -11.17
C ASN A 71 13.39 5.57 -10.13
N ALA A 72 12.13 5.59 -10.57
CA ALA A 72 10.99 5.73 -9.68
C ALA A 72 10.79 4.50 -8.80
N ILE A 73 10.59 4.74 -7.52
CA ILE A 73 9.94 3.81 -6.59
C ILE A 73 8.54 4.34 -6.33
N VAL A 74 7.52 3.65 -6.82
CA VAL A 74 6.12 4.05 -6.62
C VAL A 74 5.48 3.15 -5.59
N ILE A 75 4.85 3.72 -4.56
CA ILE A 75 4.18 2.99 -3.49
C ILE A 75 2.67 3.22 -3.58
N LEU A 76 1.91 2.14 -3.71
CA LEU A 76 0.44 2.15 -3.66
C LEU A 76 -0.02 1.89 -2.23
N ASP A 77 -0.42 2.95 -1.52
CA ASP A 77 -0.89 2.91 -0.13
C ASP A 77 -2.42 2.87 -0.08
N SER A 78 -2.95 1.64 -0.02
CA SER A 78 -4.35 1.35 0.26
C SER A 78 -4.48 0.03 1.02
N THR A 79 -5.68 -0.36 1.46
CA THR A 79 -5.86 -1.57 2.28
C THR A 79 -5.56 -2.86 1.54
N ASN A 80 -6.03 -3.02 0.29
CA ASN A 80 -5.77 -4.18 -0.58
C ASN A 80 -5.88 -5.54 0.15
N THR A 81 -6.94 -5.73 0.92
CA THR A 81 -7.08 -6.87 1.85
C THR A 81 -7.33 -8.22 1.16
N LEU A 82 -7.76 -8.20 -0.09
CA LEU A 82 -8.04 -9.40 -0.88
C LEU A 82 -7.08 -9.52 -2.07
N SER A 83 -6.73 -10.75 -2.45
CA SER A 83 -5.87 -11.04 -3.60
C SER A 83 -6.36 -10.37 -4.89
N LYS A 84 -7.67 -10.41 -5.15
CA LYS A 84 -8.27 -9.76 -6.32
C LYS A 84 -8.02 -8.25 -6.37
N TYR A 85 -7.97 -7.58 -5.21
CA TYR A 85 -7.68 -6.13 -5.16
C TYR A 85 -6.19 -5.82 -5.27
N ARG A 86 -5.33 -6.79 -4.91
CA ARG A 86 -3.88 -6.67 -5.08
C ARG A 86 -3.43 -6.92 -6.52
N VAL A 87 -4.05 -7.85 -7.21
CA VAL A 87 -3.60 -8.32 -8.53
C VAL A 87 -4.36 -7.63 -9.67
N ASP A 88 -5.70 -7.78 -9.71
CA ASP A 88 -6.48 -7.43 -10.89
C ASP A 88 -6.32 -5.96 -11.34
N PRO A 89 -6.39 -4.96 -10.45
CA PRO A 89 -6.21 -3.58 -10.86
C PRO A 89 -4.76 -3.24 -11.27
N ASN A 90 -3.79 -4.05 -10.84
CA ASN A 90 -2.37 -3.82 -11.10
C ASN A 90 -1.84 -4.59 -12.32
N LEU A 91 -2.66 -5.42 -12.97
CA LEU A 91 -2.24 -6.19 -14.15
C LEU A 91 -1.68 -5.28 -15.27
N GLU A 92 -2.33 -4.16 -15.52
CA GLU A 92 -1.90 -3.21 -16.55
C GLU A 92 -0.58 -2.52 -16.18
N LEU A 93 -0.33 -2.31 -14.88
CA LEU A 93 0.86 -1.62 -14.40
C LEU A 93 2.15 -2.43 -14.62
N LYS A 94 2.05 -3.75 -14.80
CA LYS A 94 3.22 -4.61 -15.02
C LYS A 94 4.09 -4.18 -16.22
N LYS A 95 3.51 -3.58 -17.23
CA LYS A 95 4.24 -3.09 -18.43
C LYS A 95 5.00 -1.77 -18.20
N TYR A 96 4.75 -1.09 -17.07
CA TYR A 96 5.37 0.21 -16.77
C TYR A 96 6.53 0.11 -15.78
N PHE A 97 6.65 -1.03 -15.07
CA PHE A 97 7.63 -1.24 -14.00
C PHE A 97 8.48 -2.48 -14.28
N ASP A 98 9.76 -2.40 -13.91
CA ASP A 98 10.71 -3.49 -14.06
C ASP A 98 10.52 -4.56 -12.96
N GLN A 99 10.00 -4.13 -11.80
CA GLN A 99 9.75 -4.97 -10.64
C GLN A 99 8.47 -4.53 -9.93
N ILE A 100 7.65 -5.50 -9.52
CA ILE A 100 6.44 -5.27 -8.71
C ILE A 100 6.49 -6.12 -7.47
N ASP A 101 6.53 -5.48 -6.31
CA ASP A 101 6.61 -6.13 -5.00
C ASP A 101 5.32 -5.95 -4.19
N LEU A 102 4.99 -6.94 -3.38
CA LEU A 102 3.91 -6.88 -2.41
C LEU A 102 4.48 -6.81 -0.99
N VAL A 103 3.99 -5.88 -0.19
CA VAL A 103 4.28 -5.78 1.24
C VAL A 103 3.00 -5.99 2.03
N VAL A 104 2.94 -7.06 2.80
CA VAL A 104 1.78 -7.47 3.60
C VAL A 104 2.04 -7.19 5.07
N PHE A 105 1.11 -6.48 5.70
CA PHE A 105 1.17 -6.11 7.12
C PHE A 105 0.32 -7.08 7.94
N LYS A 106 0.98 -8.06 8.57
CA LYS A 106 0.36 -9.04 9.47
C LYS A 106 0.49 -8.57 10.92
N ILE A 107 -0.36 -7.65 11.33
CA ILE A 107 -0.34 -7.04 12.66
C ILE A 107 -1.43 -7.65 13.55
N ASN A 108 -1.11 -7.87 14.81
CA ASN A 108 -2.03 -8.39 15.82
C ASN A 108 -3.24 -7.46 16.00
N LYS A 109 -4.44 -8.02 16.21
CA LYS A 109 -5.69 -7.27 16.35
C LYS A 109 -5.62 -6.25 17.48
N ASP A 110 -5.10 -6.62 18.63
CA ASP A 110 -4.98 -5.72 19.81
C ASP A 110 -4.08 -4.51 19.51
N VAL A 111 -2.99 -4.73 18.76
CA VAL A 111 -2.09 -3.66 18.31
C VAL A 111 -2.80 -2.75 17.30
N LEU A 112 -3.57 -3.33 16.39
CA LEU A 112 -4.35 -2.58 15.39
C LEU A 112 -5.41 -1.69 16.04
N GLU A 113 -6.15 -2.22 17.01
CA GLU A 113 -7.16 -1.46 17.73
C GLU A 113 -6.55 -0.26 18.47
N LYS A 114 -5.42 -0.48 19.14
CA LYS A 114 -4.67 0.60 19.79
C LYS A 114 -4.17 1.64 18.80
N GLN A 115 -3.51 1.21 17.72
CA GLN A 115 -3.01 2.12 16.69
C GLN A 115 -4.13 2.87 15.96
N ASN A 116 -5.31 2.25 15.82
CA ASN A 116 -6.48 2.91 15.25
C ASN A 116 -6.99 4.05 16.13
N LEU A 117 -6.97 3.88 17.46
CA LEU A 117 -7.38 4.94 18.41
C LEU A 117 -6.45 6.16 18.36
N ASP A 118 -5.16 5.95 18.05
CA ASP A 118 -4.17 7.01 17.96
C ASP A 118 -4.23 7.80 16.62
N ARG A 119 -5.10 7.42 15.69
CA ARG A 119 -5.28 8.10 14.40
C ARG A 119 -6.07 9.39 14.56
N GLU A 120 -5.74 10.41 13.77
CA GLU A 120 -6.52 11.64 13.65
C GLU A 120 -7.99 11.35 13.26
N PHE A 121 -8.21 10.38 12.37
CA PHE A 121 -9.53 9.89 11.95
C PHE A 121 -9.61 8.37 12.15
N PRO A 122 -9.99 7.90 13.35
CA PRO A 122 -10.15 6.48 13.60
C PRO A 122 -11.22 5.85 12.72
N VAL A 123 -10.95 4.64 12.23
CA VAL A 123 -11.95 3.82 11.55
C VAL A 123 -12.90 3.24 12.61
N PRO A 124 -14.23 3.21 12.38
CA PRO A 124 -15.17 2.56 13.30
C PRO A 124 -14.74 1.12 13.60
N ILE A 125 -14.86 0.70 14.87
CA ILE A 125 -14.38 -0.61 15.32
C ILE A 125 -15.00 -1.78 14.56
N GLU A 126 -16.26 -1.67 14.17
CA GLU A 126 -16.96 -2.67 13.36
C GLU A 126 -16.31 -2.82 11.97
N ALA A 127 -15.97 -1.70 11.32
CA ALA A 127 -15.29 -1.70 10.04
C ALA A 127 -13.87 -2.28 10.17
N LEU A 128 -13.12 -1.92 11.22
CA LEU A 128 -11.80 -2.48 11.48
C LEU A 128 -11.87 -4.00 11.68
N THR A 129 -12.85 -4.48 12.44
CA THR A 129 -13.08 -5.90 12.67
C THR A 129 -13.41 -6.63 11.36
N ASN A 130 -14.25 -6.04 10.50
CA ASN A 130 -14.56 -6.60 9.19
C ASN A 130 -13.31 -6.69 8.29
N TYR A 131 -12.49 -5.65 8.25
CA TYR A 131 -11.21 -5.68 7.53
C TYR A 131 -10.29 -6.79 8.02
N TYR A 132 -10.18 -6.96 9.34
CA TYR A 132 -9.32 -7.96 9.95
C TYR A 132 -9.81 -9.40 9.66
N GLN A 133 -11.12 -9.64 9.78
CA GLN A 133 -11.73 -10.96 9.56
C GLN A 133 -11.69 -11.40 8.09
N ASN A 134 -11.82 -10.44 7.16
CA ASN A 134 -11.83 -10.71 5.73
C ASN A 134 -10.45 -10.55 5.07
N PHE A 135 -9.40 -10.36 5.86
CA PHE A 135 -8.05 -10.23 5.33
C PHE A 135 -7.57 -11.56 4.76
N GLU A 136 -7.20 -11.55 3.48
CA GLU A 136 -6.68 -12.71 2.77
C GLU A 136 -5.15 -12.64 2.72
N MET A 137 -4.47 -13.62 3.33
CA MET A 137 -3.03 -13.78 3.17
C MET A 137 -2.68 -14.07 1.70
N PRO A 138 -1.44 -13.77 1.24
CA PRO A 138 -1.04 -14.02 -0.13
C PRO A 138 -1.28 -15.47 -0.56
N ASN A 139 -1.96 -15.62 -1.68
CA ASN A 139 -2.28 -16.93 -2.29
C ASN A 139 -1.47 -17.15 -3.58
N GLU A 140 -1.77 -18.21 -4.34
CA GLU A 140 -1.05 -18.55 -5.57
C GLU A 140 -1.18 -17.48 -6.67
N LYS A 141 -2.29 -16.73 -6.69
CA LYS A 141 -2.49 -15.62 -7.63
C LYS A 141 -1.51 -14.48 -7.33
N ASP A 142 -1.35 -14.12 -6.05
CA ASP A 142 -0.35 -13.14 -5.62
C ASP A 142 1.07 -13.60 -5.96
N LYS A 143 1.41 -14.85 -5.64
CA LYS A 143 2.74 -15.41 -5.90
C LYS A 143 3.10 -15.47 -7.38
N SER A 144 2.11 -15.62 -8.25
CA SER A 144 2.31 -15.63 -9.71
C SER A 144 2.47 -14.23 -10.31
N PHE A 145 1.96 -13.20 -9.63
CA PHE A 145 1.95 -11.83 -10.13
C PHE A 145 3.13 -11.00 -9.62
N PHE A 146 3.41 -11.05 -8.31
CA PHE A 146 4.45 -10.24 -7.68
C PHE A 146 5.84 -10.90 -7.79
N ASP A 147 6.86 -10.08 -8.04
CA ASP A 147 8.25 -10.55 -8.11
C ASP A 147 8.77 -10.91 -6.71
N ASN A 148 8.40 -10.13 -5.69
CA ASN A 148 8.68 -10.44 -4.29
C ASN A 148 7.46 -10.20 -3.42
N ILE A 149 7.32 -11.00 -2.35
CA ILE A 149 6.30 -10.83 -1.32
C ILE A 149 6.99 -10.75 0.04
N TYR A 150 6.84 -9.61 0.71
CA TYR A 150 7.35 -9.36 2.05
C TYR A 150 6.21 -9.37 3.05
N ILE A 151 6.37 -10.09 4.15
CA ILE A 151 5.39 -10.10 5.25
C ILE A 151 6.02 -9.39 6.44
N ILE A 152 5.40 -8.31 6.89
CA ILE A 152 5.82 -7.53 8.04
C ILE A 152 4.96 -7.94 9.23
N ASP A 153 5.59 -8.38 10.30
CA ASP A 153 5.02 -8.36 11.64
C ASP A 153 5.50 -7.09 12.39
N SER A 154 5.12 -6.92 13.65
CA SER A 154 5.30 -5.67 14.40
C SER A 154 6.76 -5.18 14.55
N ASN A 155 7.78 -5.98 14.19
CA ASN A 155 9.19 -5.68 14.46
C ASN A 155 10.09 -5.60 13.21
N ASP A 156 9.55 -5.88 12.01
CA ASP A 156 10.38 -6.08 10.82
C ASP A 156 10.44 -4.89 9.83
N PHE A 157 9.85 -3.74 10.17
CA PHE A 157 9.76 -2.60 9.25
C PHE A 157 11.10 -2.18 8.66
N HIS A 158 12.09 -1.90 9.51
CA HIS A 158 13.41 -1.45 9.05
C HIS A 158 14.14 -2.50 8.20
N LYS A 159 14.02 -3.78 8.58
CA LYS A 159 14.63 -4.89 7.85
C LYS A 159 14.06 -5.03 6.43
N ILE A 160 12.73 -4.89 6.29
CA ILE A 160 12.08 -4.99 4.98
C ILE A 160 12.37 -3.75 4.14
N VAL A 161 12.34 -2.55 4.74
CA VAL A 161 12.74 -1.31 4.06
C VAL A 161 14.16 -1.44 3.51
N TYR A 162 15.11 -1.91 4.33
CA TYR A 162 16.48 -2.12 3.90
C TYR A 162 16.57 -3.07 2.69
N LYS A 163 15.84 -4.19 2.71
CA LYS A 163 15.80 -5.13 1.57
C LYS A 163 15.27 -4.49 0.29
N ILE A 164 14.26 -3.61 0.41
CA ILE A 164 13.65 -2.95 -0.74
C ILE A 164 14.59 -1.92 -1.36
N VAL A 165 15.28 -1.12 -0.52
CA VAL A 165 16.15 -0.02 -1.00
C VAL A 165 17.57 -0.46 -1.34
N SER A 166 18.07 -1.58 -0.77
CA SER A 166 19.45 -2.05 -1.03
C SER A 166 19.59 -2.90 -2.29
N ASN A 167 18.50 -3.24 -2.95
CA ASN A 167 18.50 -3.93 -4.25
C ASN A 167 18.50 -2.96 -5.45
N ASP A 168 18.83 -1.69 -5.20
CA ASP A 168 18.96 -0.66 -6.24
C ASP A 168 20.40 -0.50 -6.73
#